data_d9b90712701f8c2d18275163e12b3bdf
#
_entry.id   d9b90712701f8c2d18275163e12b3bdf
#
_cell.length_a   1.000
_cell.length_b   1.000
_cell.length_c   1.000
_cell.angle_alpha   90.00
_cell.angle_beta   90.00
_cell.angle_gamma   90.00
#
_symmetry.space_group_name_H-M   'P 1'
#
loop_
_entity.id
_entity.type
_entity.pdbx_description
1 polymer ?
#
loop_
_entity_poly.entity_id
_entity_poly.type
_entity_poly.pdbx_seq_one_letter_code
_entity_poly.pdbx_strand_id
1 'polypeptide(L)'
;KNGKKAAWIAACTAGILLVAAGGVYVGMSQKYKARFFPNTQINGVDASGKTAAEVQELISEGVNGYTLTIDERNNQTETIAGTDIKLHAEFDGSLEKMVAAQNPFAWLWHMKQEEYTIGTMVAYDDAALESQIRNLSCLDPEKALEPVNAKISEYVSGQGYSIEPEQEGTAVEAEKLTQAVTGAIENLQDHLS
;
A
#
# COMPACT_ATOMS: atom_id res chain seq x y z
N LYS A 1 -50.82 -19.81 41.97
CA LYS A 1 -50.99 -20.39 40.61
C LYS A 1 -50.37 -19.55 39.50
N ASN A 2 -50.28 -18.23 39.63
CA ASN A 2 -49.75 -17.33 38.58
C ASN A 2 -48.20 -17.37 38.43
N GLY A 3 -47.46 -17.63 39.48
CA GLY A 3 -46.01 -17.69 39.41
C GLY A 3 -45.45 -18.84 38.57
N LYS A 4 -46.11 -20.00 38.57
CA LYS A 4 -45.68 -21.15 37.75
C LYS A 4 -45.91 -20.90 36.25
N LYS A 5 -47.01 -20.17 35.87
CA LYS A 5 -47.28 -19.80 34.48
C LYS A 5 -46.25 -18.76 33.96
N ALA A 6 -45.90 -17.77 34.80
CA ALA A 6 -44.91 -16.78 34.46
C ALA A 6 -43.49 -17.40 34.28
N ALA A 7 -43.11 -18.35 35.16
CA ALA A 7 -41.86 -19.08 35.02
C ALA A 7 -41.83 -19.94 33.75
N TRP A 8 -42.93 -20.55 33.37
CA TRP A 8 -43.04 -21.35 32.13
C TRP A 8 -42.93 -20.50 30.87
N ILE A 9 -43.59 -19.34 30.86
CA ILE A 9 -43.49 -18.38 29.74
C ILE A 9 -42.06 -17.86 29.64
N ALA A 10 -41.41 -17.51 30.74
CA ALA A 10 -40.03 -17.07 30.75
C ALA A 10 -39.08 -18.16 30.23
N ALA A 11 -39.28 -19.41 30.60
CA ALA A 11 -38.45 -20.52 30.07
C ALA A 11 -38.67 -20.75 28.57
N CYS A 12 -39.90 -20.67 28.08
CA CYS A 12 -40.19 -20.79 26.64
C CYS A 12 -39.61 -19.64 25.84
N THR A 13 -39.71 -18.39 26.30
CA THR A 13 -39.10 -17.24 25.63
C THR A 13 -37.59 -17.34 25.63
N ALA A 14 -36.96 -17.74 26.73
CA ALA A 14 -35.51 -17.98 26.77
C ALA A 14 -35.07 -19.08 25.78
N GLY A 15 -35.86 -20.17 25.69
CA GLY A 15 -35.61 -21.25 24.73
C GLY A 15 -35.68 -20.78 23.27
N ILE A 16 -36.66 -19.98 22.92
CA ILE A 16 -36.84 -19.41 21.58
C ILE A 16 -35.64 -18.48 21.24
N LEU A 17 -35.22 -17.63 22.18
CA LEU A 17 -34.08 -16.72 21.99
C LEU A 17 -32.78 -17.48 21.79
N LEU A 18 -32.57 -18.58 22.52
CA LEU A 18 -31.36 -19.43 22.34
C LEU A 18 -31.34 -20.11 20.98
N VAL A 19 -32.51 -20.61 20.51
CA VAL A 19 -32.58 -21.22 19.17
C VAL A 19 -32.36 -20.17 18.08
N ALA A 20 -32.92 -18.99 18.23
CA ALA A 20 -32.73 -17.90 17.29
C ALA A 20 -31.25 -17.44 17.26
N ALA A 21 -30.61 -17.27 18.44
CA ALA A 21 -29.20 -16.92 18.53
C ALA A 21 -28.31 -18.01 17.94
N GLY A 22 -28.59 -19.29 18.20
CA GLY A 22 -27.92 -20.44 17.62
C GLY A 22 -28.04 -20.47 16.09
N GLY A 23 -29.24 -20.20 15.56
CA GLY A 23 -29.47 -20.10 14.13
C GLY A 23 -28.66 -18.98 13.45
N VAL A 24 -28.64 -17.79 14.06
CA VAL A 24 -27.81 -16.67 13.59
C VAL A 24 -26.31 -17.03 13.64
N TYR A 25 -25.86 -17.63 14.73
CA TYR A 25 -24.45 -18.03 14.88
C TYR A 25 -24.01 -19.01 13.79
N VAL A 26 -24.79 -20.06 13.53
CA VAL A 26 -24.50 -21.03 12.47
C VAL A 26 -24.60 -20.38 11.09
N GLY A 27 -25.59 -19.52 10.85
CA GLY A 27 -25.74 -18.80 9.59
C GLY A 27 -24.52 -17.92 9.29
N MET A 28 -24.05 -17.18 10.29
CA MET A 28 -22.82 -16.37 10.15
C MET A 28 -21.59 -17.24 9.95
N SER A 29 -21.49 -18.39 10.64
CA SER A 29 -20.37 -19.32 10.43
C SER A 29 -20.33 -19.85 8.99
N GLN A 30 -21.49 -20.10 8.36
CA GLN A 30 -21.51 -20.51 6.94
C GLN A 30 -21.01 -19.39 6.01
N LYS A 31 -21.31 -18.12 6.31
CA LYS A 31 -20.81 -16.96 5.57
C LYS A 31 -19.26 -16.92 5.58
N TYR A 32 -18.65 -17.16 6.74
CA TYR A 32 -17.19 -17.08 6.89
C TYR A 32 -16.41 -18.32 6.44
N LYS A 33 -17.06 -19.29 5.81
CA LYS A 33 -16.34 -20.40 5.15
C LYS A 33 -15.50 -19.99 3.95
N ALA A 34 -15.92 -18.94 3.25
CA ALA A 34 -15.29 -18.46 2.03
C ALA A 34 -14.98 -16.96 2.08
N ARG A 35 -15.07 -16.35 3.25
CA ARG A 35 -14.90 -14.90 3.46
C ARG A 35 -14.03 -14.64 4.69
N PHE A 36 -13.27 -13.57 4.63
CA PHE A 36 -12.50 -13.09 5.79
C PHE A 36 -13.42 -12.72 6.95
N PHE A 37 -12.88 -12.82 8.16
CA PHE A 37 -13.60 -12.41 9.37
C PHE A 37 -13.88 -10.90 9.40
N PRO A 38 -14.80 -10.44 10.29
CA PRO A 38 -15.03 -9.02 10.48
C PRO A 38 -13.76 -8.31 10.93
N ASN A 39 -13.63 -7.03 10.55
CA ASN A 39 -12.51 -6.18 10.95
C ASN A 39 -11.12 -6.71 10.54
N THR A 40 -11.04 -7.53 9.50
CA THR A 40 -9.79 -7.99 8.91
C THR A 40 -9.28 -6.95 7.92
N GLN A 41 -8.01 -6.56 8.06
CA GLN A 41 -7.28 -5.75 7.09
C GLN A 41 -6.12 -6.55 6.51
N ILE A 42 -5.84 -6.38 5.23
CA ILE A 42 -4.74 -7.04 4.52
C ILE A 42 -4.02 -5.98 3.71
N ASN A 43 -2.74 -5.75 4.01
CA ASN A 43 -1.95 -4.66 3.42
C ASN A 43 -2.67 -3.30 3.45
N GLY A 44 -3.37 -2.99 4.56
CA GLY A 44 -4.16 -1.76 4.70
C GLY A 44 -5.51 -1.77 3.98
N VAL A 45 -5.83 -2.80 3.19
CA VAL A 45 -7.13 -2.95 2.51
C VAL A 45 -8.14 -3.63 3.44
N ASP A 46 -9.35 -3.07 3.54
CA ASP A 46 -10.43 -3.69 4.30
C ASP A 46 -10.95 -4.96 3.62
N ALA A 47 -10.57 -6.10 4.20
CA ALA A 47 -10.99 -7.44 3.76
C ALA A 47 -12.24 -7.96 4.49
N SER A 48 -12.81 -7.18 5.43
CA SER A 48 -13.94 -7.61 6.30
C SER A 48 -15.10 -8.20 5.51
N GLY A 49 -15.39 -9.47 5.72
CA GLY A 49 -16.50 -10.17 5.08
C GLY A 49 -16.40 -10.33 3.57
N LYS A 50 -15.24 -10.05 2.98
CA LYS A 50 -14.96 -10.23 1.55
C LYS A 50 -14.37 -11.62 1.28
N THR A 51 -14.51 -12.09 0.06
CA THR A 51 -13.80 -13.29 -0.45
C THR A 51 -12.36 -12.94 -0.83
N ALA A 52 -11.51 -13.94 -1.02
CA ALA A 52 -10.16 -13.73 -1.53
C ALA A 52 -10.16 -12.98 -2.87
N ALA A 53 -11.07 -13.34 -3.79
CA ALA A 53 -11.17 -12.69 -5.09
C ALA A 53 -11.59 -11.21 -4.98
N GLU A 54 -12.54 -10.87 -4.12
CA GLU A 54 -12.94 -9.47 -3.87
C GLU A 54 -11.78 -8.65 -3.28
N VAL A 55 -10.93 -9.25 -2.45
CA VAL A 55 -9.74 -8.59 -1.89
C VAL A 55 -8.66 -8.41 -2.96
N GLN A 56 -8.43 -9.43 -3.80
CA GLN A 56 -7.50 -9.33 -4.94
C GLN A 56 -7.89 -8.19 -5.89
N GLU A 57 -9.19 -8.04 -6.17
CA GLU A 57 -9.71 -6.96 -7.02
C GLU A 57 -9.38 -5.58 -6.41
N LEU A 58 -9.65 -5.40 -5.10
CA LEU A 58 -9.34 -4.14 -4.41
C LEU A 58 -7.85 -3.81 -4.39
N ILE A 59 -6.99 -4.81 -4.15
CA ILE A 59 -5.53 -4.64 -4.19
C ILE A 59 -5.10 -4.28 -5.62
N SER A 60 -5.65 -4.96 -6.64
CA SER A 60 -5.33 -4.69 -8.03
C SER A 60 -5.76 -3.29 -8.47
N GLU A 61 -6.93 -2.81 -8.00
CA GLU A 61 -7.38 -1.44 -8.24
C GLU A 61 -6.41 -0.42 -7.62
N GLY A 62 -5.93 -0.67 -6.39
CA GLY A 62 -4.92 0.16 -5.75
C GLY A 62 -3.61 0.21 -6.54
N VAL A 63 -3.12 -0.93 -7.01
CA VAL A 63 -1.90 -1.03 -7.82
C VAL A 63 -2.08 -0.35 -9.19
N ASN A 64 -3.24 -0.49 -9.84
CA ASN A 64 -3.53 0.17 -11.11
C ASN A 64 -3.58 1.71 -10.99
N GLY A 65 -3.94 2.22 -9.82
CA GLY A 65 -3.95 3.66 -9.53
C GLY A 65 -2.62 4.21 -9.03
N TYR A 66 -1.59 3.36 -8.88
CA TYR A 66 -0.30 3.75 -8.34
C TYR A 66 0.42 4.78 -9.22
N THR A 67 1.04 5.75 -8.57
CA THR A 67 1.92 6.74 -9.19
C THR A 67 3.07 7.03 -8.23
N LEU A 68 4.30 6.86 -8.69
CA LEU A 68 5.49 7.28 -7.97
C LEU A 68 5.76 8.75 -8.26
N THR A 69 5.88 9.56 -7.23
CA THR A 69 6.34 10.94 -7.30
C THR A 69 7.82 10.98 -6.92
N ILE A 70 8.65 11.53 -7.78
CA ILE A 70 10.08 11.74 -7.56
C ILE A 70 10.28 13.21 -7.24
N ASP A 71 10.75 13.48 -6.02
CA ASP A 71 11.03 14.84 -5.56
C ASP A 71 12.46 15.22 -5.94
N GLU A 72 12.58 16.25 -6.76
CA GLU A 72 13.85 16.77 -7.22
C GLU A 72 14.25 18.04 -6.47
N ARG A 73 15.50 18.44 -6.65
CA ARG A 73 15.99 19.73 -6.15
C ARG A 73 15.19 20.89 -6.77
N ASN A 74 15.18 22.01 -6.06
CA ASN A 74 14.44 23.23 -6.42
C ASN A 74 12.91 23.05 -6.47
N ASN A 75 12.36 22.13 -5.66
CA ASN A 75 10.92 21.82 -5.57
C ASN A 75 10.31 21.37 -6.93
N GLN A 76 11.09 20.77 -7.78
CA GLN A 76 10.58 20.11 -8.97
C GLN A 76 10.15 18.70 -8.63
N THR A 77 9.15 18.21 -9.33
CA THR A 77 8.66 16.84 -9.14
C THR A 77 8.40 16.20 -10.50
N GLU A 78 8.75 14.94 -10.62
CA GLU A 78 8.39 14.12 -11.77
C GLU A 78 7.57 12.92 -11.30
N THR A 79 6.83 12.29 -12.19
CA THR A 79 5.97 11.16 -11.83
C THR A 79 6.13 10.01 -12.82
N ILE A 80 6.06 8.79 -12.29
CA ILE A 80 5.95 7.57 -13.09
C ILE A 80 4.62 6.93 -12.71
N ALA A 81 3.67 6.88 -13.67
CA ALA A 81 2.41 6.21 -13.45
C ALA A 81 2.56 4.69 -13.63
N GLY A 82 1.94 3.92 -12.75
CA GLY A 82 1.96 2.46 -12.84
C GLY A 82 1.44 1.93 -14.19
N THR A 83 0.47 2.62 -14.78
CA THR A 83 -0.06 2.30 -16.12
C THR A 83 0.99 2.38 -17.23
N ASP A 84 1.95 3.31 -17.13
CA ASP A 84 2.98 3.54 -18.14
C ASP A 84 4.01 2.41 -18.17
N ILE A 85 4.17 1.73 -17.06
CA ILE A 85 5.06 0.57 -16.88
C ILE A 85 4.29 -0.76 -16.81
N LYS A 86 2.98 -0.76 -17.07
CA LYS A 86 2.09 -1.93 -16.99
C LYS A 86 2.14 -2.60 -15.61
N LEU A 87 2.26 -1.81 -14.54
CA LEU A 87 2.29 -2.31 -13.17
C LEU A 87 1.00 -3.05 -12.86
N HIS A 88 1.11 -4.25 -12.32
CA HIS A 88 -0.03 -5.05 -11.89
C HIS A 88 0.33 -5.92 -10.68
N ALA A 89 -0.69 -6.29 -9.91
CA ALA A 89 -0.51 -7.17 -8.76
C ALA A 89 -0.47 -8.64 -9.20
N GLU A 90 0.46 -9.41 -8.66
CA GLU A 90 0.51 -10.85 -8.76
C GLU A 90 0.20 -11.50 -7.41
N PHE A 91 -0.58 -12.59 -7.43
CA PHE A 91 -1.01 -13.28 -6.22
C PHE A 91 -0.54 -14.74 -6.23
N ASP A 92 0.01 -15.18 -5.11
CA ASP A 92 0.55 -16.54 -4.92
C ASP A 92 -0.46 -17.54 -4.30
N GLY A 93 -1.72 -17.14 -4.20
CA GLY A 93 -2.77 -17.92 -3.55
C GLY A 93 -2.75 -17.84 -2.01
N SER A 94 -2.01 -16.90 -1.43
CA SER A 94 -1.94 -16.71 0.03
C SER A 94 -3.30 -16.29 0.61
N LEU A 95 -4.06 -15.46 -0.09
CA LEU A 95 -5.39 -15.01 0.34
C LEU A 95 -6.37 -16.18 0.46
N GLU A 96 -6.40 -17.07 -0.53
CA GLU A 96 -7.22 -18.28 -0.52
C GLU A 96 -6.82 -19.22 0.61
N LYS A 97 -5.51 -19.41 0.83
CA LYS A 97 -4.99 -20.22 1.93
C LYS A 97 -5.37 -19.65 3.29
N MET A 98 -5.33 -18.32 3.45
CA MET A 98 -5.75 -17.65 4.69
C MET A 98 -7.22 -17.90 4.99
N VAL A 99 -8.11 -17.71 4.01
CA VAL A 99 -9.54 -18.00 4.17
C VAL A 99 -9.78 -19.48 4.48
N ALA A 100 -9.10 -20.39 3.78
CA ALA A 100 -9.26 -21.82 3.98
C ALA A 100 -8.75 -22.30 5.36
N ALA A 101 -7.77 -21.61 5.94
CA ALA A 101 -7.24 -21.93 7.27
C ALA A 101 -8.12 -21.43 8.41
N GLN A 102 -9.08 -20.53 8.14
CA GLN A 102 -10.00 -20.00 9.16
C GLN A 102 -10.93 -21.11 9.69
N ASN A 103 -11.15 -21.13 11.01
CA ASN A 103 -12.27 -21.88 11.57
C ASN A 103 -13.54 -21.01 11.52
N PRO A 104 -14.50 -21.30 10.63
CA PRO A 104 -15.67 -20.45 10.44
C PRO A 104 -16.51 -20.23 11.71
N PHE A 105 -16.42 -21.15 12.68
CA PHE A 105 -17.12 -21.02 13.97
C PHE A 105 -16.38 -20.08 14.94
N ALA A 106 -15.17 -19.66 14.65
CA ALA A 106 -14.40 -18.76 15.51
C ALA A 106 -14.71 -17.26 15.28
N TRP A 107 -15.56 -16.90 14.34
CA TRP A 107 -15.78 -15.51 13.92
C TRP A 107 -16.12 -14.55 15.08
N LEU A 108 -16.80 -15.05 16.13
CA LEU A 108 -17.17 -14.23 17.30
C LEU A 108 -15.93 -13.81 18.12
N TRP A 109 -14.85 -14.60 18.11
CA TRP A 109 -13.61 -14.29 18.80
C TRP A 109 -12.70 -13.37 18.00
N HIS A 110 -12.95 -13.21 16.68
CA HIS A 110 -12.23 -12.35 15.74
C HIS A 110 -13.00 -11.05 15.43
N MET A 111 -13.69 -10.49 16.44
CA MET A 111 -14.41 -9.21 16.32
C MET A 111 -13.50 -7.99 16.48
N LYS A 112 -12.26 -8.18 16.92
CA LYS A 112 -11.27 -7.11 17.00
C LYS A 112 -10.62 -6.92 15.63
N GLN A 113 -10.08 -5.74 15.41
CA GLN A 113 -9.31 -5.46 14.20
C GLN A 113 -8.08 -6.37 14.18
N GLU A 114 -7.92 -7.09 13.08
CA GLU A 114 -6.76 -7.93 12.79
C GLU A 114 -6.13 -7.45 11.49
N GLU A 115 -4.85 -7.17 11.54
CA GLU A 115 -4.08 -6.71 10.40
C GLU A 115 -3.12 -7.82 9.96
N TYR A 116 -3.15 -8.13 8.68
CA TYR A 116 -2.28 -9.10 8.05
C TYR A 116 -1.48 -8.43 6.94
N THR A 117 -0.21 -8.78 6.86
CA THR A 117 0.65 -8.39 5.74
C THR A 117 0.93 -9.64 4.91
N ILE A 118 0.55 -9.59 3.66
CA ILE A 118 0.94 -10.59 2.66
C ILE A 118 1.98 -9.97 1.73
N GLY A 119 2.90 -10.78 1.22
CA GLY A 119 3.78 -10.34 0.15
C GLY A 119 2.94 -10.08 -1.10
N THR A 120 2.64 -8.82 -1.38
CA THR A 120 2.08 -8.46 -2.68
C THR A 120 3.24 -8.43 -3.65
N MET A 121 3.28 -9.38 -4.55
CA MET A 121 4.20 -9.32 -5.67
C MET A 121 3.59 -8.39 -6.70
N VAL A 122 4.32 -7.35 -7.05
CA VAL A 122 3.98 -6.51 -8.20
C VAL A 122 4.87 -6.91 -9.37
N ALA A 123 4.31 -6.94 -10.54
CA ALA A 123 5.04 -7.14 -11.78
C ALA A 123 4.83 -5.94 -12.70
N TYR A 124 5.84 -5.63 -13.49
CA TYR A 124 5.84 -4.52 -14.44
C TYR A 124 6.68 -4.87 -15.67
N ASP A 125 6.59 -4.05 -16.70
CA ASP A 125 7.38 -4.19 -17.92
C ASP A 125 8.73 -3.47 -17.71
N ASP A 126 9.83 -4.24 -17.57
CA ASP A 126 11.17 -3.71 -17.34
C ASP A 126 11.62 -2.71 -18.41
N ALA A 127 11.31 -2.99 -19.68
CA ALA A 127 11.69 -2.11 -20.79
C ALA A 127 10.91 -0.79 -20.75
N ALA A 128 9.63 -0.85 -20.34
CA ALA A 128 8.82 0.35 -20.16
C ALA A 128 9.34 1.18 -18.97
N LEU A 129 9.67 0.55 -17.86
CA LEU A 129 10.25 1.23 -16.69
C LEU A 129 11.59 1.88 -17.04
N GLU A 130 12.49 1.18 -17.73
CA GLU A 130 13.77 1.72 -18.16
C GLU A 130 13.58 2.93 -19.07
N SER A 131 12.58 2.88 -19.97
CA SER A 131 12.24 4.00 -20.84
C SER A 131 11.72 5.21 -20.07
N GLN A 132 10.86 5.00 -19.07
CA GLN A 132 10.36 6.08 -18.20
C GLN A 132 11.51 6.73 -17.42
N ILE A 133 12.40 5.94 -16.83
CA ILE A 133 13.55 6.45 -16.07
C ILE A 133 14.47 7.28 -16.97
N ARG A 134 14.78 6.81 -18.19
CA ARG A 134 15.64 7.56 -19.13
C ARG A 134 15.05 8.90 -19.56
N ASN A 135 13.74 9.04 -19.54
CA ASN A 135 13.06 10.27 -19.93
C ASN A 135 12.93 11.28 -18.77
N LEU A 136 13.37 10.93 -17.56
CA LEU A 136 13.36 11.86 -16.43
C LEU A 136 14.29 13.04 -16.70
N SER A 137 13.82 14.24 -16.40
CA SER A 137 14.57 15.47 -16.68
C SER A 137 15.84 15.60 -15.85
N CYS A 138 15.86 14.97 -14.66
CA CYS A 138 17.07 14.93 -13.82
C CYS A 138 18.22 14.13 -14.43
N LEU A 139 17.96 13.29 -15.42
CA LEU A 139 18.98 12.56 -16.19
C LEU A 139 19.36 13.25 -17.50
N ASP A 140 18.69 14.35 -17.86
CA ASP A 140 19.00 15.11 -19.07
C ASP A 140 20.31 15.91 -18.88
N PRO A 141 21.40 15.60 -19.62
CA PRO A 141 22.67 16.28 -19.47
C PRO A 141 22.59 17.80 -19.77
N GLU A 142 21.63 18.22 -20.59
CA GLU A 142 21.45 19.64 -20.94
C GLU A 142 20.81 20.44 -19.79
N LYS A 143 20.14 19.76 -18.87
CA LYS A 143 19.50 20.36 -17.69
C LYS A 143 20.30 20.19 -16.41
N ALA A 144 21.25 19.27 -16.40
CA ALA A 144 22.11 19.02 -15.26
C ALA A 144 23.05 20.21 -15.00
N LEU A 145 23.02 20.71 -13.77
CA LEU A 145 23.99 21.72 -13.32
C LEU A 145 25.22 21.02 -12.75
N GLU A 146 26.39 21.38 -13.25
CA GLU A 146 27.65 20.93 -12.69
C GLU A 146 27.90 21.61 -11.33
N PRO A 147 28.36 20.87 -10.32
CA PRO A 147 28.71 21.47 -9.04
C PRO A 147 29.95 22.38 -9.19
N VAL A 148 29.84 23.57 -8.61
CA VAL A 148 30.96 24.53 -8.58
C VAL A 148 31.33 24.76 -7.12
N ASN A 149 32.61 24.48 -6.79
CA ASN A 149 33.10 24.71 -5.44
C ASN A 149 33.14 26.19 -5.11
N ALA A 150 32.94 26.54 -3.84
CA ALA A 150 33.18 27.89 -3.34
C ALA A 150 34.61 28.32 -3.67
N LYS A 151 34.75 29.54 -4.12
CA LYS A 151 36.06 30.12 -4.46
C LYS A 151 36.20 31.53 -3.89
N ILE A 152 37.44 31.97 -3.77
CA ILE A 152 37.73 33.35 -3.40
C ILE A 152 37.65 34.21 -4.67
N SER A 153 36.91 35.31 -4.60
CA SER A 153 36.79 36.27 -5.70
C SER A 153 38.15 36.92 -6.06
N GLU A 154 38.17 37.56 -7.20
CA GLU A 154 39.28 38.46 -7.49
C GLU A 154 39.29 39.64 -6.50
N TYR A 155 40.49 40.20 -6.27
CA TYR A 155 40.63 41.36 -5.39
C TYR A 155 39.98 42.61 -6.00
N VAL A 156 39.05 43.20 -5.26
CA VAL A 156 38.44 44.46 -5.63
C VAL A 156 39.00 45.60 -4.75
N SER A 157 39.58 46.61 -5.38
CA SER A 157 40.16 47.73 -4.66
C SER A 157 39.13 48.45 -3.81
N GLY A 158 39.38 48.54 -2.52
CA GLY A 158 38.45 49.12 -1.54
C GLY A 158 37.42 48.18 -0.92
N GLN A 159 37.28 46.94 -1.46
CA GLN A 159 36.38 45.94 -0.90
C GLN A 159 37.16 44.68 -0.44
N GLY A 160 38.33 44.41 -1.01
CA GLY A 160 39.11 43.24 -0.68
C GLY A 160 38.68 41.97 -1.45
N TYR A 161 38.85 40.82 -0.82
CA TYR A 161 38.38 39.53 -1.33
C TYR A 161 37.02 39.22 -0.73
N SER A 162 36.17 38.56 -1.50
CA SER A 162 34.90 37.97 -1.04
C SER A 162 34.87 36.46 -1.34
N ILE A 163 34.02 35.73 -0.68
CA ILE A 163 33.77 34.32 -0.97
C ILE A 163 32.62 34.26 -1.97
N GLU A 164 32.90 33.71 -3.14
CA GLU A 164 31.85 33.26 -4.05
C GLU A 164 31.34 31.91 -3.54
N PRO A 165 30.07 31.77 -3.15
CA PRO A 165 29.55 30.53 -2.59
C PRO A 165 29.62 29.40 -3.60
N GLU A 166 29.60 28.16 -3.11
CA GLU A 166 29.44 26.97 -3.94
C GLU A 166 28.08 26.97 -4.61
N GLN A 167 28.03 26.35 -5.78
CA GLN A 167 26.79 25.99 -6.46
C GLN A 167 26.64 24.47 -6.40
N GLU A 168 25.59 24.02 -5.75
CA GLU A 168 25.27 22.60 -5.73
C GLU A 168 24.87 22.12 -7.15
N GLY A 169 25.44 20.96 -7.54
CA GLY A 169 25.08 20.30 -8.79
C GLY A 169 23.72 19.60 -8.69
N THR A 170 23.09 19.35 -9.84
CA THR A 170 21.86 18.57 -9.97
C THR A 170 22.06 17.27 -10.74
N ALA A 171 23.29 16.95 -11.13
CA ALA A 171 23.61 15.70 -11.82
C ALA A 171 23.32 14.49 -10.92
N VAL A 172 22.55 13.53 -11.45
CA VAL A 172 22.15 12.31 -10.77
C VAL A 172 22.85 11.10 -11.39
N GLU A 173 23.32 10.18 -10.56
CA GLU A 173 23.88 8.91 -11.05
C GLU A 173 22.73 7.99 -11.52
N ALA A 174 22.66 7.73 -12.82
CA ALA A 174 21.57 6.97 -13.45
C ALA A 174 21.38 5.58 -12.81
N GLU A 175 22.46 4.87 -12.46
CA GLU A 175 22.35 3.55 -11.83
C GLU A 175 21.71 3.62 -10.44
N LYS A 176 22.08 4.61 -9.62
CA LYS A 176 21.51 4.80 -8.28
C LYS A 176 20.04 5.20 -8.35
N LEU A 177 19.70 6.10 -9.28
CA LEU A 177 18.31 6.48 -9.50
C LEU A 177 17.47 5.29 -9.95
N THR A 178 17.96 4.49 -10.89
CA THR A 178 17.28 3.27 -11.35
C THR A 178 17.02 2.32 -10.19
N GLN A 179 18.01 2.05 -9.35
CA GLN A 179 17.84 1.18 -8.18
C GLN A 179 16.83 1.76 -7.17
N ALA A 180 16.88 3.07 -6.93
CA ALA A 180 15.96 3.73 -6.01
C ALA A 180 14.52 3.70 -6.54
N VAL A 181 14.31 4.02 -7.82
CA VAL A 181 12.99 3.98 -8.47
C VAL A 181 12.43 2.56 -8.49
N THR A 182 13.24 1.58 -8.87
CA THR A 182 12.84 0.16 -8.86
C THR A 182 12.41 -0.27 -7.45
N GLY A 183 13.24 0.02 -6.45
CA GLY A 183 12.93 -0.31 -5.06
C GLY A 183 11.68 0.40 -4.54
N ALA A 184 11.43 1.65 -4.94
CA ALA A 184 10.23 2.39 -4.58
C ALA A 184 8.97 1.74 -5.19
N ILE A 185 9.02 1.34 -6.47
CA ILE A 185 7.91 0.67 -7.17
C ILE A 185 7.62 -0.71 -6.56
N GLU A 186 8.66 -1.52 -6.30
CA GLU A 186 8.50 -2.85 -5.70
C GLU A 186 7.89 -2.79 -4.29
N ASN A 187 8.12 -1.71 -3.57
CA ASN A 187 7.55 -1.47 -2.24
C ASN A 187 6.29 -0.58 -2.27
N LEU A 188 5.79 -0.22 -3.45
CA LEU A 188 4.63 0.67 -3.65
C LEU A 188 4.75 1.97 -2.85
N GLN A 189 5.94 2.58 -2.82
CA GLN A 189 6.17 3.87 -2.19
C GLN A 189 5.61 4.99 -3.08
N ASP A 190 4.89 5.92 -2.50
CA ASP A 190 4.27 7.03 -3.27
C ASP A 190 5.29 8.13 -3.61
N HIS A 191 6.37 8.25 -2.83
CA HIS A 191 7.38 9.30 -2.95
C HIS A 191 8.80 8.75 -2.87
N LEU A 192 9.68 9.34 -3.67
CA LEU A 192 11.12 9.14 -3.68
C LEU A 192 11.83 10.50 -3.67
N SER A 193 12.76 10.73 -2.72
CA SER A 193 13.51 11.97 -2.56
C SER A 193 15.02 11.73 -2.41
#